data_fe67a006e342ebc39f7b4cebc2bfe4f1
#
_entry.id   fe67a006e342ebc39f7b4cebc2bfe4f1
#
_cell.length_a   1.000
_cell.length_b   1.000
_cell.length_c   1.000
_cell.angle_alpha   90.00
_cell.angle_beta   90.00
_cell.angle_gamma   90.00
#
_symmetry.space_group_name_H-M   'P 1'
#
loop_
_entity.id
_entity.type
_entity.pdbx_description
1 polymer ?
#
loop_
_entity_poly.entity_id
_entity_poly.type
_entity_poly.pdbx_seq_one_letter_code
_entity_poly.pdbx_strand_id
1 'polypeptide(L)'
;VLGGVRPAGWFPLGSHRAAARSRVGESDRPTTVATAGPADAVEPADPVESAGAGLVAAVELTGLVDPADQVPAGEPGSPTASGSDPAPSDGRAPGPATSGGAVPPGGAVVLAGAVVLAGDGVPVRPTGAGRPRAGIGVGPLPAGPHPGPMRMGVIDIGSNTVHLLVVDAHRGGQPQPAASVRVPLRLVELLEADGSLGTEGEQALTACVRDMREQAEALGVQDLAAFATSALRDASNGDQVLARVRAATGVGIGMLSGEEEARLTFLAARRWFGWSAGRLLALDIGGGSLEIGAGMHENPEVVASLPLGASRLTRDWLAGADNDPPRRADLAELRRYVRAQIAPVVATIYHLGEHTRVVATSKTFRSLARIADAEPYSRGPYTRRVLRRDDLADVVAKITRMTVEERAALAGVSASRAGQLVAGAIVAAEALDLFSVEEAEICPWALREGVILRRLDWLNSG
;
A
#
# COMPACT_ATOMS: atom_id res chain seq x y z
N VAL A 1 11.01 -26.67 16.95
CA VAL A 1 12.16 -25.78 16.87
C VAL A 1 12.14 -25.20 15.46
N LEU A 2 11.38 -24.12 15.27
CA LEU A 2 11.35 -23.37 14.02
C LEU A 2 12.37 -22.25 14.17
N GLY A 3 13.48 -22.36 13.46
CA GLY A 3 14.48 -21.30 13.35
C GLY A 3 13.86 -20.10 12.66
N GLY A 4 13.63 -19.01 13.42
CA GLY A 4 13.11 -17.77 12.90
C GLY A 4 14.12 -17.14 11.93
N VAL A 5 13.78 -17.13 10.65
CA VAL A 5 14.49 -16.35 9.65
C VAL A 5 14.21 -14.86 9.93
N ARG A 6 15.23 -14.08 10.22
CA ARG A 6 15.11 -12.63 10.37
C ARG A 6 14.66 -12.05 9.02
N PRO A 7 13.54 -11.29 8.94
CA PRO A 7 13.21 -10.59 7.71
C PRO A 7 14.33 -9.59 7.40
N ALA A 8 14.83 -9.61 6.17
CA ALA A 8 15.81 -8.65 5.71
C ALA A 8 15.20 -7.23 5.78
N GLY A 9 15.93 -6.28 6.36
CA GLY A 9 15.50 -4.87 6.40
C GLY A 9 15.24 -4.27 7.78
N TRP A 10 15.28 -5.06 8.88
CA TRP A 10 15.11 -4.52 10.22
C TRP A 10 16.47 -4.21 10.88
N PHE A 11 16.70 -2.94 11.19
CA PHE A 11 17.86 -2.51 11.95
C PHE A 11 17.42 -1.51 13.03
N PRO A 12 17.82 -1.69 14.31
CA PRO A 12 17.63 -0.66 15.31
C PRO A 12 18.47 0.56 14.93
N LEU A 13 17.94 1.75 15.08
CA LEU A 13 18.72 2.99 15.01
C LEU A 13 19.69 2.98 16.19
N GLY A 14 20.94 2.57 15.93
CA GLY A 14 21.99 2.51 16.95
C GLY A 14 22.31 3.91 17.44
N SER A 15 22.28 4.10 18.77
CA SER A 15 22.78 5.30 19.40
C SER A 15 24.30 5.39 19.26
N HIS A 16 24.78 6.06 18.22
CA HIS A 16 26.19 6.46 18.14
C HIS A 16 26.44 7.63 19.10
N ARG A 17 26.67 7.35 20.38
CA ARG A 17 27.41 8.26 21.22
C ARG A 17 28.88 8.15 20.85
N ALA A 18 29.39 9.13 20.11
CA ALA A 18 30.79 9.34 19.89
C ALA A 18 31.48 9.66 21.22
N ALA A 19 32.27 8.70 21.73
CA ALA A 19 33.17 8.95 22.81
C ALA A 19 34.46 9.58 22.23
N ALA A 20 34.57 10.89 22.35
CA ALA A 20 35.80 11.60 22.13
C ALA A 20 36.77 11.26 23.30
N ARG A 21 37.82 10.53 23.05
CA ARG A 21 39.01 10.46 23.91
C ARG A 21 40.16 11.14 23.22
N SER A 22 40.54 12.28 23.82
CA SER A 22 41.74 13.05 23.63
C SER A 22 43.03 12.20 23.78
N ARG A 23 43.96 12.35 22.87
CA ARG A 23 45.40 12.19 23.15
C ARG A 23 46.17 13.35 22.56
N VAL A 24 46.86 14.04 23.44
CA VAL A 24 47.85 15.08 23.25
C VAL A 24 49.16 14.45 22.75
N GLY A 25 49.90 15.14 21.86
CA GLY A 25 51.25 14.82 21.43
C GLY A 25 51.68 15.79 20.33
N GLU A 26 52.35 16.62 20.59
CA GLU A 26 53.38 17.67 20.52
C GLU A 26 54.39 17.50 19.38
N SER A 27 54.78 18.72 18.85
CA SER A 27 55.98 19.13 18.12
C SER A 27 56.00 18.85 16.59
N ASP A 28 56.30 19.77 15.70
CA ASP A 28 57.30 20.86 15.58
C ASP A 28 57.01 21.71 14.31
N ARG A 29 57.28 22.99 14.41
CA ARG A 29 57.46 23.93 13.27
C ARG A 29 58.91 23.88 12.80
N PRO A 30 59.37 24.57 11.70
CA PRO A 30 58.88 25.82 11.14
C PRO A 30 59.07 26.06 9.60
N THR A 31 58.50 27.17 9.14
CA THR A 31 58.91 28.23 8.18
C THR A 31 59.22 27.89 6.71
N THR A 32 58.57 28.56 5.77
CA THR A 32 59.14 29.72 5.07
C THR A 32 58.10 30.46 4.21
N VAL A 33 58.30 31.78 4.17
CA VAL A 33 57.61 32.87 3.50
C VAL A 33 58.05 32.97 2.03
N ALA A 34 57.14 33.31 1.13
CA ALA A 34 57.46 34.09 -0.07
C ALA A 34 56.23 34.88 -0.56
N THR A 35 56.50 36.10 -0.83
CA THR A 35 55.68 37.29 -1.11
C THR A 35 55.35 37.49 -2.60
N ALA A 36 54.24 38.19 -2.81
CA ALA A 36 53.98 39.30 -3.72
C ALA A 36 53.44 39.06 -5.14
N GLY A 37 52.28 39.56 -5.41
CA GLY A 37 51.98 40.81 -6.13
C GLY A 37 51.08 40.63 -7.35
N PRO A 38 50.44 41.65 -7.87
CA PRO A 38 48.98 41.72 -7.99
C PRO A 38 48.48 41.78 -9.44
N ALA A 39 47.12 41.77 -9.51
CA ALA A 39 46.25 42.32 -10.58
C ALA A 39 46.05 41.48 -11.86
N ASP A 40 44.83 41.03 -12.06
CA ASP A 40 43.99 41.61 -13.15
C ASP A 40 42.53 41.23 -12.90
N ALA A 41 41.67 42.23 -13.06
CA ALA A 41 40.24 42.15 -12.87
C ALA A 41 39.60 41.45 -14.07
N VAL A 42 38.74 40.45 -13.79
CA VAL A 42 37.76 39.92 -14.74
C VAL A 42 36.37 40.02 -14.07
N GLU A 43 35.42 40.63 -14.78
CA GLU A 43 34.04 40.85 -14.39
C GLU A 43 33.34 39.55 -13.97
N PRO A 44 32.32 39.65 -13.07
CA PRO A 44 31.54 38.48 -12.64
C PRO A 44 30.53 38.10 -13.73
N ALA A 45 30.62 36.84 -14.16
CA ALA A 45 29.57 36.18 -14.92
C ALA A 45 28.34 35.91 -14.01
N ASP A 46 27.14 36.15 -14.57
CA ASP A 46 25.85 35.92 -13.94
C ASP A 46 25.70 34.55 -13.29
N PRO A 47 25.03 34.45 -12.12
CA PRO A 47 24.76 33.17 -11.50
C PRO A 47 23.72 32.40 -12.31
N VAL A 48 24.10 31.23 -12.82
CA VAL A 48 23.16 30.21 -13.30
C VAL A 48 22.34 29.78 -12.10
N GLU A 49 21.05 30.13 -12.08
CA GLU A 49 20.06 29.59 -11.16
C GLU A 49 20.03 28.06 -11.30
N SER A 50 20.66 27.38 -10.36
CA SER A 50 20.38 25.97 -10.12
C SER A 50 19.03 25.86 -9.45
N ALA A 51 18.01 25.48 -10.21
CA ALA A 51 16.70 25.11 -9.69
C ALA A 51 16.83 23.80 -8.88
N GLY A 52 17.31 23.94 -7.64
CA GLY A 52 17.14 22.95 -6.60
C GLY A 52 15.72 23.07 -6.07
N ALA A 53 14.75 22.40 -6.70
CA ALA A 53 13.42 22.25 -6.13
C ALA A 53 13.56 21.41 -4.84
N GLY A 54 13.63 22.11 -3.70
CA GLY A 54 13.52 21.49 -2.39
C GLY A 54 12.19 20.77 -2.30
N LEU A 55 12.24 19.44 -2.17
CA LEU A 55 11.07 18.58 -1.94
C LEU A 55 10.51 18.94 -0.57
N VAL A 56 9.50 19.81 -0.51
CA VAL A 56 8.81 20.14 0.75
C VAL A 56 7.87 18.99 1.07
N ALA A 57 8.33 18.05 1.91
CA ALA A 57 7.49 17.01 2.47
C ALA A 57 6.50 17.64 3.45
N ALA A 58 5.19 17.46 3.22
CA ALA A 58 4.17 17.86 4.17
C ALA A 58 4.20 16.90 5.37
N VAL A 59 4.57 17.43 6.54
CA VAL A 59 4.51 16.69 7.81
C VAL A 59 3.13 16.91 8.42
N GLU A 60 2.29 15.87 8.39
CA GLU A 60 1.01 15.87 9.11
C GLU A 60 1.23 15.36 10.55
N LEU A 61 1.20 16.27 11.51
CA LEU A 61 1.18 15.94 12.93
C LEU A 61 -0.27 15.71 13.36
N THR A 62 -0.54 14.47 13.81
CA THR A 62 -1.81 14.02 14.41
C THR A 62 -3.03 13.94 13.48
N GLY A 63 -3.41 12.73 13.12
CA GLY A 63 -4.68 12.39 12.47
C GLY A 63 -4.50 11.97 11.00
N LEU A 64 -5.02 10.81 10.68
CA LEU A 64 -5.12 10.24 9.33
C LEU A 64 -6.12 11.06 8.47
N VAL A 65 -5.86 12.34 8.23
CA VAL A 65 -6.66 13.16 7.31
C VAL A 65 -5.90 13.22 5.97
N ASP A 66 -6.48 12.62 4.97
CA ASP A 66 -5.97 12.66 3.60
C ASP A 66 -6.26 14.06 3.00
N PRO A 67 -5.29 14.77 2.39
CA PRO A 67 -5.54 16.08 1.74
C PRO A 67 -6.66 16.05 0.69
N ALA A 68 -6.97 14.88 0.10
CA ALA A 68 -8.08 14.71 -0.83
C ALA A 68 -9.47 14.74 -0.17
N ASP A 69 -9.57 14.72 1.16
CA ASP A 69 -10.81 14.81 1.92
C ASP A 69 -11.21 16.25 2.29
N GLN A 70 -10.39 17.25 1.95
CA GLN A 70 -10.73 18.66 2.14
C GLN A 70 -11.61 19.14 1.00
N VAL A 71 -12.90 19.36 1.29
CA VAL A 71 -13.87 20.00 0.39
C VAL A 71 -13.67 21.50 0.46
N PRO A 72 -13.53 22.24 -0.67
CA PRO A 72 -13.60 23.70 -0.62
C PRO A 72 -14.99 24.14 -0.15
N ALA A 73 -15.04 25.04 0.82
CA ALA A 73 -16.27 25.61 1.35
C ALA A 73 -17.00 26.40 0.26
N GLY A 74 -18.09 25.84 -0.26
CA GLY A 74 -19.04 26.51 -1.16
C GLY A 74 -20.16 27.13 -0.34
N GLU A 75 -20.51 28.37 -0.68
CA GLU A 75 -21.56 29.17 -0.07
C GLU A 75 -22.96 28.55 -0.19
N PRO A 76 -23.90 28.85 0.75
CA PRO A 76 -25.22 28.24 0.76
C PRO A 76 -26.19 28.96 -0.20
N GLY A 77 -26.65 28.25 -1.20
CA GLY A 77 -27.76 28.67 -2.09
C GLY A 77 -29.07 28.00 -1.68
N SER A 78 -30.11 28.80 -1.52
CA SER A 78 -31.45 28.46 -1.05
C SER A 78 -32.27 27.59 -2.02
N PRO A 79 -33.35 26.91 -1.52
CA PRO A 79 -34.08 25.89 -2.27
C PRO A 79 -35.25 26.46 -3.08
N THR A 80 -35.50 25.90 -4.26
CA THR A 80 -36.81 26.01 -4.91
C THR A 80 -37.37 24.62 -5.30
N ALA A 81 -38.61 24.43 -4.97
CA ALA A 81 -39.39 23.21 -5.09
C ALA A 81 -40.15 23.12 -6.43
N SER A 82 -40.72 21.93 -6.65
CA SER A 82 -41.78 21.51 -7.59
C SER A 82 -41.25 20.76 -8.84
N GLY A 83 -41.71 19.64 -9.26
CA GLY A 83 -42.91 18.88 -9.05
C GLY A 83 -43.12 17.93 -10.24
N SER A 84 -43.72 16.78 -9.97
CA SER A 84 -44.48 15.91 -10.90
C SER A 84 -43.77 14.85 -11.75
N ASP A 85 -44.08 13.61 -11.39
CA ASP A 85 -44.11 12.35 -12.18
C ASP A 85 -45.04 12.44 -13.43
N PRO A 86 -44.91 11.58 -14.46
CA PRO A 86 -45.49 10.25 -14.42
C PRO A 86 -44.75 9.09 -15.12
N ALA A 87 -45.04 7.86 -14.67
CA ALA A 87 -44.80 6.57 -15.31
C ALA A 87 -45.95 6.16 -16.24
N PRO A 88 -46.00 4.89 -16.76
CA PRO A 88 -44.99 4.10 -17.51
C PRO A 88 -45.57 3.63 -18.88
N SER A 89 -44.80 2.94 -19.74
CA SER A 89 -45.35 2.08 -20.79
C SER A 89 -44.43 0.95 -21.22
N ASP A 90 -45.03 -0.21 -21.36
CA ASP A 90 -44.58 -1.52 -21.78
C ASP A 90 -43.96 -1.60 -23.18
N GLY A 91 -43.10 -2.64 -23.41
CA GLY A 91 -42.80 -3.04 -24.78
C GLY A 91 -41.63 -4.03 -25.00
N ARG A 92 -41.86 -5.32 -24.74
CA ARG A 92 -41.53 -6.48 -25.62
C ARG A 92 -40.13 -6.66 -26.21
N ALA A 93 -39.53 -7.78 -25.86
CA ALA A 93 -38.35 -8.41 -26.49
C ALA A 93 -38.62 -8.91 -27.93
N PRO A 94 -37.57 -9.13 -28.72
CA PRO A 94 -37.40 -10.43 -29.35
C PRO A 94 -35.96 -11.00 -29.22
N GLY A 95 -35.90 -12.33 -29.25
CA GLY A 95 -34.77 -13.21 -29.11
C GLY A 95 -33.86 -13.37 -30.36
N PRO A 96 -33.07 -14.45 -30.45
CA PRO A 96 -31.62 -14.32 -30.73
C PRO A 96 -31.26 -14.61 -32.18
N ALA A 97 -30.11 -14.06 -32.61
CA ALA A 97 -29.45 -14.46 -33.85
C ALA A 97 -28.00 -14.92 -33.59
N THR A 98 -27.74 -16.15 -33.96
CA THR A 98 -26.45 -16.81 -34.01
C THR A 98 -25.61 -16.31 -35.16
N SER A 99 -24.35 -15.96 -34.96
CA SER A 99 -23.32 -16.01 -36.02
C SER A 99 -21.96 -16.34 -35.42
N GLY A 100 -21.39 -17.43 -35.90
CA GLY A 100 -20.06 -17.90 -35.50
C GLY A 100 -18.95 -17.03 -36.08
N GLY A 101 -17.95 -16.77 -35.31
CA GLY A 101 -16.72 -16.13 -35.68
C GLY A 101 -15.54 -16.93 -35.13
N ALA A 102 -14.63 -17.29 -36.04
CA ALA A 102 -13.51 -18.18 -35.82
C ALA A 102 -12.49 -17.63 -34.81
N VAL A 103 -11.98 -18.53 -33.96
CA VAL A 103 -10.88 -18.31 -33.02
C VAL A 103 -9.55 -18.46 -33.78
N PRO A 104 -8.59 -17.50 -33.66
CA PRO A 104 -7.21 -17.75 -34.07
C PRO A 104 -6.42 -18.49 -32.97
N PRO A 105 -5.41 -19.29 -33.33
CA PRO A 105 -4.75 -20.20 -32.42
C PRO A 105 -3.64 -19.52 -31.58
N GLY A 106 -3.61 -19.85 -30.28
CA GLY A 106 -2.40 -20.05 -29.52
C GLY A 106 -1.52 -18.89 -29.17
N GLY A 107 -1.92 -18.10 -28.16
CA GLY A 107 -0.97 -17.38 -27.31
C GLY A 107 -0.78 -18.15 -25.99
N ALA A 108 0.44 -18.55 -25.69
CA ALA A 108 0.76 -19.19 -24.42
C ALA A 108 0.49 -18.22 -23.27
N VAL A 109 -0.50 -18.50 -22.44
CA VAL A 109 -0.76 -17.78 -21.18
C VAL A 109 0.30 -18.23 -20.19
N VAL A 110 1.29 -17.39 -19.95
CA VAL A 110 2.20 -17.57 -18.81
C VAL A 110 1.41 -17.25 -17.55
N LEU A 111 1.07 -18.29 -16.77
CA LEU A 111 0.48 -18.16 -15.45
C LEU A 111 1.56 -17.62 -14.48
N ALA A 112 1.74 -16.31 -14.44
CA ALA A 112 2.55 -15.62 -13.44
C ALA A 112 1.67 -15.20 -12.27
N GLY A 113 1.31 -16.16 -11.44
CA GLY A 113 0.64 -15.95 -10.17
C GLY A 113 0.75 -17.24 -9.36
N ALA A 114 1.66 -17.28 -8.37
CA ALA A 114 1.75 -18.43 -7.48
C ALA A 114 0.61 -18.36 -6.46
N VAL A 115 -0.24 -19.40 -6.42
CA VAL A 115 -1.20 -19.65 -5.35
C VAL A 115 -0.56 -20.66 -4.42
N VAL A 116 -0.31 -20.28 -3.16
CA VAL A 116 0.28 -21.18 -2.17
C VAL A 116 -0.79 -21.59 -1.16
N LEU A 117 -1.03 -22.90 -1.07
CA LEU A 117 -1.82 -23.49 -0.02
C LEU A 117 -0.95 -23.71 1.23
N ALA A 118 -1.42 -23.33 2.40
CA ALA A 118 -0.77 -23.66 3.67
C ALA A 118 -0.89 -25.19 3.87
N GLY A 119 0.27 -25.85 3.95
CA GLY A 119 0.37 -27.31 4.00
C GLY A 119 -0.33 -27.97 5.19
N ASP A 120 -0.71 -29.22 4.97
CA ASP A 120 -1.50 -30.11 5.79
C ASP A 120 -1.07 -30.20 7.26
N GLY A 121 -1.99 -29.85 8.17
CA GLY A 121 -1.92 -30.20 9.58
C GLY A 121 -2.21 -31.68 9.77
N VAL A 122 -1.25 -32.45 10.29
CA VAL A 122 -1.41 -33.84 10.71
C VAL A 122 -2.51 -33.93 11.76
N PRO A 123 -3.52 -34.83 11.64
CA PRO A 123 -4.56 -34.96 12.63
C PRO A 123 -4.02 -35.65 13.91
N VAL A 124 -4.01 -34.92 15.02
CA VAL A 124 -3.75 -35.46 16.34
C VAL A 124 -5.02 -36.15 16.85
N ARG A 125 -4.97 -37.45 17.05
CA ARG A 125 -6.02 -38.25 17.69
C ARG A 125 -6.16 -37.85 19.17
N PRO A 126 -7.39 -37.70 19.71
CA PRO A 126 -7.60 -37.46 21.13
C PRO A 126 -7.46 -38.80 21.89
N THR A 127 -6.52 -38.89 22.80
CA THR A 127 -6.45 -39.98 23.79
C THR A 127 -6.79 -39.43 25.17
N GLY A 128 -7.82 -40.02 25.79
CA GLY A 128 -7.89 -40.22 27.24
C GLY A 128 -8.61 -39.13 28.04
N ALA A 129 -9.82 -39.49 28.48
CA ALA A 129 -10.56 -38.82 29.56
C ALA A 129 -9.79 -38.92 30.89
N GLY A 130 -9.30 -37.75 31.37
CA GLY A 130 -8.73 -37.57 32.71
C GLY A 130 -9.65 -36.71 33.58
N ARG A 131 -9.88 -37.20 34.81
CA ARG A 131 -10.70 -36.61 35.89
C ARG A 131 -10.34 -35.18 36.20
N PRO A 132 -11.30 -34.31 36.65
CA PRO A 132 -11.03 -32.94 37.01
C PRO A 132 -10.15 -32.87 38.28
N ARG A 133 -8.97 -32.32 38.17
CA ARG A 133 -8.12 -31.92 39.27
C ARG A 133 -8.52 -30.55 39.78
N ALA A 134 -8.52 -30.43 41.12
CA ALA A 134 -8.81 -29.23 41.91
C ALA A 134 -8.11 -27.97 41.36
N GLY A 135 -8.83 -26.86 41.39
CA GLY A 135 -8.36 -25.58 40.91
C GLY A 135 -7.05 -25.12 41.55
N ILE A 136 -6.05 -24.93 40.68
CA ILE A 136 -4.85 -24.20 41.04
C ILE A 136 -5.23 -22.74 40.97
N GLY A 137 -5.30 -22.08 42.15
CA GLY A 137 -5.43 -20.64 42.23
C GLY A 137 -4.24 -20.00 41.49
N VAL A 138 -4.48 -19.44 40.30
CA VAL A 138 -3.50 -18.63 39.61
C VAL A 138 -3.45 -17.30 40.33
N GLY A 139 -2.49 -17.14 41.26
CA GLY A 139 -2.14 -15.83 41.76
C GLY A 139 -1.73 -14.92 40.60
N PRO A 140 -1.89 -13.59 40.75
CA PRO A 140 -1.45 -12.66 39.72
C PRO A 140 0.02 -12.92 39.42
N LEU A 141 0.33 -13.21 38.16
CA LEU A 141 1.70 -13.27 37.67
C LEU A 141 2.39 -11.94 38.01
N PRO A 142 3.63 -11.93 38.59
CA PRO A 142 4.34 -10.72 38.80
C PRO A 142 4.44 -9.97 37.48
N ALA A 143 3.89 -8.77 37.45
CA ALA A 143 4.07 -7.86 36.34
C ALA A 143 5.57 -7.53 36.26
N GLY A 144 6.31 -8.22 35.42
CA GLY A 144 7.64 -7.77 35.05
C GLY A 144 7.53 -6.35 34.45
N PRO A 145 8.58 -5.53 34.51
CA PRO A 145 8.53 -4.21 33.94
C PRO A 145 8.14 -4.35 32.47
N HIS A 146 6.92 -3.94 32.11
CA HIS A 146 6.52 -3.81 30.73
C HIS A 146 7.49 -2.80 30.11
N PRO A 147 8.25 -3.12 29.06
CA PRO A 147 9.00 -2.10 28.36
C PRO A 147 8.00 -1.00 28.00
N GLY A 148 8.33 0.26 28.30
CA GLY A 148 7.49 1.40 28.00
C GLY A 148 7.12 1.45 26.52
N PRO A 149 6.23 2.35 26.10
CA PRO A 149 5.87 2.49 24.71
C PRO A 149 7.14 2.73 23.88
N MET A 150 7.28 1.99 22.78
CA MET A 150 8.38 2.12 21.83
C MET A 150 7.89 2.85 20.60
N ARG A 151 8.61 3.87 20.15
CA ARG A 151 8.31 4.54 18.91
C ARG A 151 8.94 3.80 17.73
N MET A 152 8.10 3.32 16.85
CA MET A 152 8.48 2.55 15.65
C MET A 152 8.18 3.35 14.40
N GLY A 153 9.04 3.19 13.38
CA GLY A 153 8.84 3.76 12.06
C GLY A 153 8.81 2.67 10.99
N VAL A 154 8.00 2.90 9.95
CA VAL A 154 7.97 2.04 8.77
C VAL A 154 8.04 2.92 7.53
N ILE A 155 9.07 2.71 6.69
CA ILE A 155 9.18 3.29 5.36
C ILE A 155 8.67 2.26 4.35
N ASP A 156 7.58 2.61 3.67
CA ASP A 156 6.95 1.83 2.60
C ASP A 156 7.28 2.49 1.26
N ILE A 157 8.06 1.78 0.42
CA ILE A 157 8.44 2.23 -0.93
C ILE A 157 7.50 1.56 -1.92
N GLY A 158 6.38 2.24 -2.19
CA GLY A 158 5.37 1.79 -3.13
C GLY A 158 5.59 2.31 -4.56
N SER A 159 4.77 1.85 -5.49
CA SER A 159 4.85 2.24 -6.92
C SER A 159 4.63 3.73 -7.17
N ASN A 160 3.78 4.38 -6.38
CA ASN A 160 3.41 5.79 -6.57
C ASN A 160 3.95 6.71 -5.48
N THR A 161 4.16 6.18 -4.27
CA THR A 161 4.40 7.00 -3.08
C THR A 161 5.36 6.28 -2.16
N VAL A 162 6.34 6.99 -1.63
CA VAL A 162 7.12 6.56 -0.48
C VAL A 162 6.47 7.14 0.78
N HIS A 163 6.26 6.30 1.79
CA HIS A 163 5.50 6.67 2.97
C HIS A 163 6.22 6.25 4.24
N LEU A 164 6.53 7.21 5.11
CA LEU A 164 6.95 6.96 6.49
C LEU A 164 5.73 7.04 7.41
N LEU A 165 5.43 5.94 8.08
CA LEU A 165 4.47 5.90 9.19
C LEU A 165 5.23 5.74 10.50
N VAL A 166 4.99 6.63 11.46
CA VAL A 166 5.54 6.55 12.81
C VAL A 166 4.41 6.25 13.78
N VAL A 167 4.61 5.25 14.64
CA VAL A 167 3.62 4.83 15.64
C VAL A 167 4.24 4.73 17.03
N ASP A 168 3.46 5.01 18.05
CA ASP A 168 3.75 4.62 19.42
C ASP A 168 3.10 3.24 19.66
N ALA A 169 3.92 2.27 19.95
CA ALA A 169 3.53 0.87 20.09
C ALA A 169 3.96 0.30 21.42
N HIS A 170 3.14 -0.59 21.97
CA HIS A 170 3.46 -1.32 23.19
C HIS A 170 2.92 -2.75 23.08
N ARG A 171 3.49 -3.63 23.90
CA ARG A 171 3.14 -5.07 23.88
C ARG A 171 1.65 -5.27 24.13
N GLY A 172 0.99 -6.01 23.23
CA GLY A 172 -0.44 -6.35 23.36
C GLY A 172 -1.41 -5.20 23.11
N GLY A 173 -0.90 -4.00 22.76
CA GLY A 173 -1.70 -2.84 22.41
C GLY A 173 -1.80 -2.60 20.92
N GLN A 174 -2.78 -1.80 20.55
CA GLN A 174 -2.94 -1.30 19.20
C GLN A 174 -1.89 -0.21 18.93
N PRO A 175 -1.10 -0.30 17.82
CA PRO A 175 -0.19 0.77 17.44
C PRO A 175 -0.94 2.10 17.24
N GLN A 176 -0.48 3.16 17.89
CA GLN A 176 -1.09 4.48 17.79
C GLN A 176 -0.30 5.33 16.80
N PRO A 177 -0.91 5.84 15.72
CA PRO A 177 -0.23 6.74 14.78
C PRO A 177 0.26 8.00 15.50
N ALA A 178 1.56 8.30 15.36
CA ALA A 178 2.20 9.49 15.93
C ALA A 178 2.54 10.52 14.84
N ALA A 179 2.99 10.06 13.66
CA ALA A 179 3.27 10.92 12.51
C ALA A 179 3.16 10.13 11.20
N SER A 180 2.93 10.86 10.11
CA SER A 180 2.85 10.28 8.75
C SER A 180 3.44 11.26 7.74
N VAL A 181 4.41 10.79 6.95
CA VAL A 181 5.06 11.58 5.89
C VAL A 181 4.92 10.86 4.56
N ARG A 182 4.48 11.57 3.52
CA ARG A 182 4.24 11.00 2.20
C ARG A 182 4.94 11.82 1.13
N VAL A 183 5.66 11.12 0.26
CA VAL A 183 6.33 11.72 -0.89
C VAL A 183 5.86 11.01 -2.16
N PRO A 184 5.18 11.71 -3.08
CA PRO A 184 4.77 11.13 -4.37
C PRO A 184 6.00 11.00 -5.27
N LEU A 185 6.57 9.79 -5.35
CA LEU A 185 7.78 9.53 -6.13
C LEU A 185 7.51 8.91 -7.50
N ARG A 186 6.35 8.26 -7.69
CA ARG A 186 5.88 7.67 -8.95
C ARG A 186 6.92 6.80 -9.67
N LEU A 187 7.54 5.88 -8.92
CA LEU A 187 8.64 5.05 -9.43
C LEU A 187 8.31 4.33 -10.76
N VAL A 188 7.04 3.97 -10.97
CA VAL A 188 6.60 3.32 -12.23
C VAL A 188 6.78 4.22 -13.45
N GLU A 189 6.68 5.55 -13.28
CA GLU A 189 6.87 6.53 -14.36
C GLU A 189 8.37 6.79 -14.64
N LEU A 190 9.27 6.37 -13.73
CA LEU A 190 10.72 6.51 -13.83
C LEU A 190 11.43 5.22 -14.29
N LEU A 191 10.63 4.20 -14.68
CA LEU A 191 11.16 2.99 -15.30
C LEU A 191 11.50 3.25 -16.77
N GLU A 192 12.68 2.82 -17.17
CA GLU A 192 13.14 2.86 -18.56
C GLU A 192 12.45 1.79 -19.41
N ALA A 193 12.64 1.84 -20.73
CA ALA A 193 12.02 0.90 -21.68
C ALA A 193 12.45 -0.57 -21.46
N ASP A 194 13.62 -0.81 -20.88
CA ASP A 194 14.14 -2.14 -20.52
C ASP A 194 13.63 -2.64 -19.15
N GLY A 195 12.74 -1.87 -18.51
CA GLY A 195 12.19 -2.16 -17.19
C GLY A 195 13.13 -1.86 -16.03
N SER A 196 14.27 -1.23 -16.25
CA SER A 196 15.15 -0.77 -15.16
C SER A 196 14.69 0.56 -14.59
N LEU A 197 15.00 0.81 -13.30
CA LEU A 197 14.88 2.14 -12.74
C LEU A 197 16.08 2.98 -13.19
N GLY A 198 15.82 4.07 -13.91
CA GLY A 198 16.84 4.97 -14.42
C GLY A 198 17.59 5.72 -13.31
N THR A 199 18.69 6.37 -13.69
CA THR A 199 19.56 7.11 -12.74
C THR A 199 18.79 8.20 -11.99
N GLU A 200 17.90 8.92 -12.65
CA GLU A 200 17.06 9.94 -12.03
C GLU A 200 16.17 9.33 -10.95
N GLY A 201 15.51 8.21 -11.25
CA GLY A 201 14.65 7.50 -10.30
C GLY A 201 15.43 6.98 -9.09
N GLU A 202 16.64 6.47 -9.30
CA GLU A 202 17.50 6.03 -8.21
C GLU A 202 17.97 7.20 -7.32
N GLN A 203 18.35 8.33 -7.91
CA GLN A 203 18.74 9.53 -7.16
C GLN A 203 17.57 10.08 -6.35
N ALA A 204 16.40 10.19 -6.96
CA ALA A 204 15.18 10.65 -6.30
C ALA A 204 14.78 9.71 -5.13
N LEU A 205 14.85 8.40 -5.34
CA LEU A 205 14.60 7.42 -4.28
C LEU A 205 15.62 7.54 -3.15
N THR A 206 16.91 7.70 -3.47
CA THR A 206 17.99 7.84 -2.48
C THR A 206 17.79 9.09 -1.62
N ALA A 207 17.48 10.24 -2.24
CA ALA A 207 17.18 11.48 -1.54
C ALA A 207 15.96 11.31 -0.63
N CYS A 208 14.87 10.76 -1.15
CA CYS A 208 13.64 10.52 -0.40
C CYS A 208 13.86 9.62 0.83
N VAL A 209 14.60 8.51 0.68
CA VAL A 209 14.89 7.59 1.80
C VAL A 209 15.77 8.25 2.86
N ARG A 210 16.74 9.10 2.43
CA ARG A 210 17.56 9.89 3.36
C ARG A 210 16.71 10.85 4.18
N ASP A 211 15.87 11.64 3.53
CA ASP A 211 14.99 12.60 4.18
C ASP A 211 14.03 11.89 5.15
N MET A 212 13.46 10.75 4.78
CA MET A 212 12.59 9.97 5.66
C MET A 212 13.33 9.38 6.86
N ARG A 213 14.59 8.98 6.70
CA ARG A 213 15.41 8.54 7.82
C ARG A 213 15.66 9.68 8.80
N GLU A 214 16.05 10.86 8.29
CA GLU A 214 16.30 12.06 9.12
C GLU A 214 15.02 12.48 9.87
N GLN A 215 13.87 12.44 9.23
CA GLN A 215 12.59 12.71 9.86
C GLN A 215 12.24 11.66 10.92
N ALA A 216 12.50 10.38 10.67
CA ALA A 216 12.30 9.33 11.66
C ALA A 216 13.19 9.53 12.91
N GLU A 217 14.47 9.90 12.71
CA GLU A 217 15.40 10.24 13.79
C GLU A 217 14.91 11.46 14.58
N ALA A 218 14.49 12.53 13.90
CA ALA A 218 13.94 13.75 14.53
C ALA A 218 12.66 13.48 15.33
N LEU A 219 11.83 12.53 14.88
CA LEU A 219 10.62 12.09 15.58
C LEU A 219 10.90 11.10 16.72
N GLY A 220 12.17 10.73 16.97
CA GLY A 220 12.56 9.84 18.05
C GLY A 220 12.22 8.36 17.80
N VAL A 221 12.20 7.94 16.55
CA VAL A 221 11.99 6.52 16.17
C VAL A 221 13.15 5.68 16.69
N GLN A 222 12.84 4.63 17.43
CA GLN A 222 13.81 3.72 18.06
C GLN A 222 14.05 2.45 17.21
N ASP A 223 13.04 2.04 16.44
CA ASP A 223 13.10 0.87 15.57
C ASP A 223 12.47 1.24 14.21
N LEU A 224 13.30 1.28 13.17
CA LEU A 224 12.91 1.66 11.81
C LEU A 224 12.96 0.44 10.90
N ALA A 225 11.83 0.11 10.27
CA ALA A 225 11.75 -0.81 9.16
C ALA A 225 11.65 -0.06 7.84
N ALA A 226 12.22 -0.62 6.79
CA ALA A 226 11.98 -0.16 5.44
C ALA A 226 11.79 -1.34 4.50
N PHE A 227 10.82 -1.22 3.59
CA PHE A 227 10.57 -2.24 2.58
C PHE A 227 10.15 -1.61 1.25
N ALA A 228 10.38 -2.37 0.19
CA ALA A 228 9.97 -2.04 -1.17
C ALA A 228 9.01 -3.10 -1.69
N THR A 229 8.10 -2.68 -2.56
CA THR A 229 7.03 -3.51 -3.14
C THR A 229 7.13 -3.56 -4.67
N SER A 230 6.03 -3.77 -5.35
CA SER A 230 5.93 -4.15 -6.77
C SER A 230 6.79 -3.33 -7.74
N ALA A 231 6.93 -2.02 -7.57
CA ALA A 231 7.70 -1.22 -8.54
C ALA A 231 9.19 -1.62 -8.60
N LEU A 232 9.83 -1.78 -7.45
CA LEU A 232 11.23 -2.18 -7.37
C LEU A 232 11.41 -3.70 -7.51
N ARG A 233 10.44 -4.49 -7.05
CA ARG A 233 10.44 -5.94 -7.24
C ARG A 233 10.40 -6.33 -8.72
N ASP A 234 9.65 -5.58 -9.52
CA ASP A 234 9.47 -5.85 -10.94
C ASP A 234 10.53 -5.15 -11.81
N ALA A 235 11.30 -4.22 -11.25
CA ALA A 235 12.40 -3.56 -11.94
C ALA A 235 13.56 -4.53 -12.20
N SER A 236 14.10 -4.54 -13.43
CA SER A 236 15.19 -5.44 -13.84
C SER A 236 16.49 -5.23 -13.04
N ASN A 237 16.67 -4.05 -12.45
CA ASN A 237 17.80 -3.68 -11.61
C ASN A 237 17.44 -3.41 -10.14
N GLY A 238 16.25 -3.81 -9.69
CA GLY A 238 15.70 -3.43 -8.38
C GLY A 238 16.62 -3.75 -7.20
N ASP A 239 17.16 -4.97 -7.12
CA ASP A 239 18.08 -5.38 -6.06
C ASP A 239 19.35 -4.52 -6.04
N GLN A 240 19.89 -4.17 -7.22
CA GLN A 240 21.08 -3.31 -7.34
C GLN A 240 20.78 -1.89 -6.87
N VAL A 241 19.62 -1.35 -7.23
CA VAL A 241 19.16 -0.04 -6.76
C VAL A 241 19.05 -0.04 -5.24
N LEU A 242 18.38 -1.03 -4.64
CA LEU A 242 18.26 -1.13 -3.18
C LEU A 242 19.60 -1.25 -2.47
N ALA A 243 20.56 -1.99 -3.06
CA ALA A 243 21.91 -2.09 -2.51
C ALA A 243 22.63 -0.73 -2.51
N ARG A 244 22.51 0.07 -3.60
CA ARG A 244 23.10 1.42 -3.69
C ARG A 244 22.42 2.42 -2.75
N VAL A 245 21.07 2.40 -2.68
CA VAL A 245 20.32 3.22 -1.73
C VAL A 245 20.75 2.92 -0.29
N ARG A 246 20.89 1.63 0.07
CA ARG A 246 21.40 1.21 1.37
C ARG A 246 22.80 1.75 1.65
N ALA A 247 23.72 1.63 0.68
CA ALA A 247 25.08 2.14 0.81
C ALA A 247 25.12 3.66 1.03
N ALA A 248 24.23 4.41 0.35
CA ALA A 248 24.17 5.87 0.42
C ALA A 248 23.42 6.41 1.64
N THR A 249 22.46 5.66 2.18
CA THR A 249 21.57 6.14 3.26
C THR A 249 21.77 5.41 4.59
N GLY A 250 22.41 4.25 4.60
CA GLY A 250 22.49 3.37 5.77
C GLY A 250 21.18 2.64 6.10
N VAL A 251 20.09 2.88 5.37
CA VAL A 251 18.80 2.23 5.59
C VAL A 251 18.77 0.88 4.89
N GLY A 252 18.57 -0.20 5.66
CA GLY A 252 18.35 -1.53 5.10
C GLY A 252 16.91 -1.67 4.61
N ILE A 253 16.73 -1.83 3.30
CA ILE A 253 15.41 -1.96 2.68
C ILE A 253 15.21 -3.42 2.30
N GLY A 254 14.15 -4.06 2.83
CA GLY A 254 13.74 -5.40 2.45
C GLY A 254 12.86 -5.38 1.20
N MET A 255 13.03 -6.35 0.30
CA MET A 255 12.09 -6.57 -0.80
C MET A 255 11.01 -7.53 -0.32
N LEU A 256 9.73 -7.10 -0.38
CA LEU A 256 8.61 -7.98 -0.09
C LEU A 256 8.15 -8.70 -1.36
N SER A 257 7.94 -10.00 -1.25
CA SER A 257 7.18 -10.76 -2.25
C SER A 257 5.70 -10.36 -2.20
N GLY A 258 4.97 -10.53 -3.30
CA GLY A 258 3.53 -10.24 -3.30
C GLY A 258 2.73 -11.09 -2.31
N GLU A 259 3.18 -12.34 -2.04
CA GLU A 259 2.57 -13.19 -1.02
C GLU A 259 2.82 -12.67 0.41
N GLU A 260 4.01 -12.15 0.68
CA GLU A 260 4.31 -11.50 1.97
C GLU A 260 3.47 -10.25 2.16
N GLU A 261 3.28 -9.44 1.10
CA GLU A 261 2.37 -8.28 1.11
C GLU A 261 0.95 -8.73 1.46
N ALA A 262 0.44 -9.77 0.77
CA ALA A 262 -0.89 -10.32 1.04
C ALA A 262 -1.05 -10.84 2.48
N ARG A 263 -0.04 -11.57 3.01
CA ARG A 263 -0.05 -12.08 4.39
C ARG A 263 -0.04 -10.98 5.43
N LEU A 264 0.79 -9.95 5.24
CA LEU A 264 0.90 -8.83 6.18
C LEU A 264 -0.35 -7.95 6.15
N THR A 265 -0.90 -7.70 4.98
CA THR A 265 -2.17 -6.96 4.82
C THR A 265 -3.33 -7.73 5.46
N PHE A 266 -3.39 -9.04 5.25
CA PHE A 266 -4.39 -9.89 5.89
C PHE A 266 -4.25 -9.88 7.42
N LEU A 267 -3.02 -9.97 7.96
CA LEU A 267 -2.74 -9.87 9.39
C LEU A 267 -3.27 -8.55 9.98
N ALA A 268 -3.02 -7.43 9.28
CA ALA A 268 -3.52 -6.12 9.70
C ALA A 268 -5.05 -6.08 9.76
N ALA A 269 -5.72 -6.56 8.71
CA ALA A 269 -7.17 -6.65 8.65
C ALA A 269 -7.73 -7.58 9.75
N ARG A 270 -7.10 -8.75 9.94
CA ARG A 270 -7.50 -9.72 10.98
C ARG A 270 -7.42 -9.12 12.37
N ARG A 271 -6.35 -8.41 12.70
CA ARG A 271 -6.20 -7.77 14.02
C ARG A 271 -7.08 -6.55 14.21
N TRP A 272 -7.40 -5.82 13.13
CA TRP A 272 -8.35 -4.72 13.17
C TRP A 272 -9.76 -5.21 13.54
N PHE A 273 -10.25 -6.23 12.85
CA PHE A 273 -11.62 -6.75 13.05
C PHE A 273 -11.74 -7.77 14.18
N GLY A 274 -10.64 -8.35 14.61
CA GLY A 274 -10.60 -9.35 15.67
C GLY A 274 -11.18 -10.71 15.28
N TRP A 275 -11.22 -11.62 16.24
CA TRP A 275 -11.67 -13.01 16.05
C TRP A 275 -13.14 -13.13 15.67
N SER A 276 -13.99 -12.20 16.12
CA SER A 276 -15.43 -12.15 15.83
C SER A 276 -15.74 -11.94 14.35
N ALA A 277 -14.76 -11.54 13.55
CA ALA A 277 -14.93 -11.36 12.10
C ALA A 277 -15.13 -12.67 11.34
N GLY A 278 -14.91 -13.84 11.97
CA GLY A 278 -15.04 -15.13 11.33
C GLY A 278 -14.06 -15.32 10.18
N ARG A 279 -14.49 -15.96 9.09
CA ARG A 279 -13.67 -16.14 7.89
C ARG A 279 -13.58 -14.82 7.11
N LEU A 280 -12.36 -14.31 6.96
CA LEU A 280 -12.08 -13.08 6.21
C LEU A 280 -11.67 -13.39 4.77
N LEU A 281 -12.13 -12.54 3.85
CA LEU A 281 -11.51 -12.30 2.55
C LEU A 281 -10.98 -10.86 2.55
N ALA A 282 -9.68 -10.67 2.39
CA ALA A 282 -9.05 -9.36 2.30
C ALA A 282 -8.58 -9.11 0.87
N LEU A 283 -8.89 -7.92 0.35
CA LEU A 283 -8.54 -7.44 -0.99
C LEU A 283 -7.78 -6.13 -0.87
N ASP A 284 -6.62 -6.02 -1.53
CA ASP A 284 -5.81 -4.79 -1.60
C ASP A 284 -5.39 -4.51 -3.04
N ILE A 285 -5.85 -3.40 -3.62
CA ILE A 285 -5.45 -2.97 -4.97
C ILE A 285 -4.39 -1.90 -4.84
N GLY A 286 -3.14 -2.30 -5.02
CA GLY A 286 -1.99 -1.41 -5.08
C GLY A 286 -1.80 -0.74 -6.43
N GLY A 287 -0.60 -0.14 -6.64
CA GLY A 287 -0.21 0.41 -7.94
C GLY A 287 0.19 -0.68 -8.95
N GLY A 288 0.89 -1.73 -8.50
CA GLY A 288 1.43 -2.79 -9.36
C GLY A 288 0.67 -4.11 -9.29
N SER A 289 -0.03 -4.39 -8.18
CA SER A 289 -0.64 -5.69 -7.93
C SER A 289 -1.99 -5.60 -7.20
N LEU A 290 -2.73 -6.71 -7.19
CA LEU A 290 -3.86 -7.00 -6.33
C LEU A 290 -3.44 -8.12 -5.38
N GLU A 291 -3.41 -7.83 -4.10
CA GLU A 291 -3.18 -8.79 -3.03
C GLU A 291 -4.51 -9.34 -2.52
N ILE A 292 -4.56 -10.68 -2.35
CA ILE A 292 -5.74 -11.42 -1.87
C ILE A 292 -5.29 -12.32 -0.74
N GLY A 293 -5.97 -12.23 0.39
CA GLY A 293 -5.77 -13.12 1.52
C GLY A 293 -7.11 -13.65 2.03
N ALA A 294 -7.21 -14.98 2.29
CA ALA A 294 -8.42 -15.58 2.82
C ALA A 294 -8.12 -16.57 3.94
N GLY A 295 -8.93 -16.54 5.00
CA GLY A 295 -8.74 -17.46 6.12
C GLY A 295 -9.44 -17.07 7.42
N MET A 296 -9.32 -17.92 8.44
CA MET A 296 -9.91 -17.70 9.77
C MET A 296 -8.91 -17.20 10.81
N HIS A 297 -7.62 -17.49 10.63
CA HIS A 297 -6.57 -17.21 11.61
C HIS A 297 -5.74 -15.99 11.21
N GLU A 298 -4.72 -15.61 11.97
CA GLU A 298 -3.81 -14.52 11.64
C GLU A 298 -2.92 -14.84 10.44
N ASN A 299 -2.62 -16.12 10.24
CA ASN A 299 -1.99 -16.59 9.01
C ASN A 299 -3.10 -17.05 8.04
N PRO A 300 -3.26 -16.42 6.87
CA PRO A 300 -4.29 -16.81 5.92
C PRO A 300 -4.04 -18.19 5.34
N GLU A 301 -5.12 -18.91 5.06
CA GLU A 301 -5.10 -20.25 4.45
C GLU A 301 -4.76 -20.16 2.95
N VAL A 302 -5.22 -19.11 2.30
CA VAL A 302 -4.92 -18.81 0.89
C VAL A 302 -4.40 -17.40 0.77
N VAL A 303 -3.32 -17.23 0.00
CA VAL A 303 -2.80 -15.95 -0.42
C VAL A 303 -2.55 -15.94 -1.92
N ALA A 304 -2.74 -14.80 -2.55
CA ALA A 304 -2.35 -14.56 -3.93
C ALA A 304 -1.94 -13.10 -4.11
N SER A 305 -1.00 -12.88 -5.01
CA SER A 305 -0.67 -11.56 -5.55
C SER A 305 -0.74 -11.64 -7.07
N LEU A 306 -1.60 -10.83 -7.65
CA LEU A 306 -1.86 -10.80 -9.09
C LEU A 306 -1.35 -9.48 -9.70
N PRO A 307 -0.84 -9.46 -10.94
CA PRO A 307 -0.35 -8.24 -11.59
C PRO A 307 -1.49 -7.32 -12.05
N LEU A 308 -2.43 -7.04 -11.13
CA LEU A 308 -3.66 -6.29 -11.37
C LEU A 308 -3.68 -4.94 -10.64
N GLY A 309 -2.52 -4.31 -10.46
CA GLY A 309 -2.45 -3.00 -9.84
C GLY A 309 -2.95 -1.88 -10.76
N ALA A 310 -3.53 -0.85 -10.14
CA ALA A 310 -4.19 0.24 -10.85
C ALA A 310 -3.26 1.00 -11.82
N SER A 311 -2.02 1.32 -11.40
CA SER A 311 -1.06 2.03 -12.25
C SER A 311 -0.55 1.15 -13.39
N ARG A 312 -0.24 -0.13 -13.09
CA ARG A 312 0.19 -1.11 -14.08
C ARG A 312 -0.84 -1.23 -15.20
N LEU A 313 -2.09 -1.52 -14.84
CA LEU A 313 -3.14 -1.74 -15.82
C LEU A 313 -3.50 -0.47 -16.61
N THR A 314 -3.38 0.70 -16.00
CA THR A 314 -3.54 1.97 -16.73
C THR A 314 -2.47 2.11 -17.80
N ARG A 315 -1.20 1.86 -17.46
CA ARG A 315 -0.09 1.93 -18.41
C ARG A 315 -0.22 0.90 -19.52
N ASP A 316 -0.55 -0.33 -19.16
CA ASP A 316 -0.49 -1.48 -20.09
C ASP A 316 -1.73 -1.59 -20.99
N TRP A 317 -2.89 -1.03 -20.59
CA TRP A 317 -4.18 -1.20 -21.25
C TRP A 317 -4.91 0.08 -21.62
N LEU A 318 -4.71 1.16 -20.86
CA LEU A 318 -5.50 2.39 -21.01
C LEU A 318 -4.64 3.61 -21.36
N ALA A 319 -3.32 3.44 -21.56
CA ALA A 319 -2.42 4.52 -21.93
C ALA A 319 -2.69 5.02 -23.36
N GLY A 320 -2.47 6.33 -23.58
CA GLY A 320 -2.58 6.99 -24.87
C GLY A 320 -3.23 8.35 -24.75
N ALA A 321 -2.66 9.37 -25.41
CA ALA A 321 -3.18 10.74 -25.37
C ALA A 321 -4.63 10.86 -25.88
N ASP A 322 -5.03 9.98 -26.80
CA ASP A 322 -6.37 9.95 -27.39
C ASP A 322 -7.34 8.98 -26.68
N ASN A 323 -6.96 8.45 -25.50
CA ASN A 323 -7.72 7.44 -24.76
C ASN A 323 -8.23 7.98 -23.40
N ASP A 324 -8.59 9.26 -23.34
CA ASP A 324 -9.19 9.87 -22.16
C ASP A 324 -10.45 10.70 -22.55
N PRO A 325 -11.66 10.24 -22.20
CA PRO A 325 -11.96 9.01 -21.44
C PRO A 325 -11.65 7.70 -22.23
N PRO A 326 -11.37 6.58 -21.52
CA PRO A 326 -10.98 5.33 -22.14
C PRO A 326 -12.04 4.75 -23.09
N ARG A 327 -11.59 4.17 -24.21
CA ARG A 327 -12.46 3.57 -25.22
C ARG A 327 -13.19 2.33 -24.67
N ARG A 328 -14.42 2.13 -25.06
CA ARG A 328 -15.23 0.99 -24.62
C ARG A 328 -14.60 -0.37 -24.98
N ALA A 329 -13.89 -0.46 -26.11
CA ALA A 329 -13.21 -1.68 -26.51
C ALA A 329 -12.09 -2.03 -25.53
N ASP A 330 -11.25 -1.06 -25.16
CA ASP A 330 -10.12 -1.24 -24.24
C ASP A 330 -10.62 -1.62 -22.83
N LEU A 331 -11.71 -1.00 -22.39
CA LEU A 331 -12.38 -1.36 -21.14
C LEU A 331 -12.90 -2.80 -21.15
N ALA A 332 -13.47 -3.25 -22.27
CA ALA A 332 -13.98 -4.61 -22.38
C ALA A 332 -12.84 -5.66 -22.40
N GLU A 333 -11.73 -5.32 -23.02
CA GLU A 333 -10.53 -6.18 -23.04
C GLU A 333 -9.88 -6.25 -21.66
N LEU A 334 -9.72 -5.13 -21.00
CA LEU A 334 -9.22 -5.05 -19.62
C LEU A 334 -10.08 -5.90 -18.68
N ARG A 335 -11.42 -5.79 -18.74
CA ARG A 335 -12.32 -6.63 -17.94
C ARG A 335 -12.10 -8.11 -18.17
N ARG A 336 -12.00 -8.54 -19.44
CA ARG A 336 -11.74 -9.96 -19.77
C ARG A 336 -10.41 -10.44 -19.18
N TYR A 337 -9.37 -9.61 -19.29
CA TYR A 337 -8.06 -9.91 -18.73
C TYR A 337 -8.12 -10.05 -17.21
N VAL A 338 -8.70 -9.06 -16.52
CA VAL A 338 -8.83 -9.06 -15.04
C VAL A 338 -9.59 -10.31 -14.57
N ARG A 339 -10.72 -10.63 -15.19
CA ARG A 339 -11.51 -11.85 -14.86
C ARG A 339 -10.69 -13.12 -15.01
N ALA A 340 -9.95 -13.24 -16.12
CA ALA A 340 -9.11 -14.40 -16.38
C ALA A 340 -8.00 -14.59 -15.33
N GLN A 341 -7.45 -13.49 -14.79
CA GLN A 341 -6.44 -13.55 -13.73
C GLN A 341 -7.02 -13.91 -12.36
N ILE A 342 -8.21 -13.41 -12.01
CA ILE A 342 -8.83 -13.64 -10.70
C ILE A 342 -9.48 -15.03 -10.60
N ALA A 343 -10.05 -15.55 -11.67
CA ALA A 343 -10.84 -16.79 -11.66
C ALA A 343 -10.12 -18.02 -11.03
N PRO A 344 -8.82 -18.27 -11.26
CA PRO A 344 -8.13 -19.38 -10.59
C PRO A 344 -8.04 -19.24 -9.06
N VAL A 345 -7.91 -17.99 -8.58
CA VAL A 345 -7.87 -17.70 -7.14
C VAL A 345 -9.24 -17.92 -6.50
N VAL A 346 -10.31 -17.52 -7.19
CA VAL A 346 -11.70 -17.78 -6.75
C VAL A 346 -11.94 -19.27 -6.57
N ALA A 347 -11.52 -20.08 -7.55
CA ALA A 347 -11.67 -21.53 -7.48
C ALA A 347 -10.95 -22.12 -6.26
N THR A 348 -9.76 -21.62 -5.92
CA THR A 348 -9.00 -22.05 -4.74
C THR A 348 -9.69 -21.63 -3.45
N ILE A 349 -10.16 -20.39 -3.36
CA ILE A 349 -10.80 -19.85 -2.16
C ILE A 349 -12.18 -20.44 -1.93
N TYR A 350 -12.90 -20.82 -2.99
CA TYR A 350 -14.23 -21.45 -2.90
C TYR A 350 -14.25 -22.68 -1.99
N HIS A 351 -13.17 -23.46 -1.97
CA HIS A 351 -13.04 -24.63 -1.11
C HIS A 351 -12.92 -24.31 0.39
N LEU A 352 -12.63 -23.07 0.75
CA LEU A 352 -12.60 -22.64 2.16
C LEU A 352 -14.01 -22.44 2.75
N GLY A 353 -15.07 -22.40 1.92
CA GLY A 353 -16.42 -22.04 2.31
C GLY A 353 -16.71 -20.54 2.30
N GLU A 354 -17.91 -20.16 2.69
CA GLU A 354 -18.36 -18.77 2.63
C GLU A 354 -17.55 -17.85 3.55
N HIS A 355 -17.30 -16.62 3.08
CA HIS A 355 -16.70 -15.57 3.87
C HIS A 355 -17.72 -14.89 4.76
N THR A 356 -17.40 -14.79 6.04
CA THR A 356 -18.25 -14.08 7.01
C THR A 356 -18.11 -12.56 6.83
N ARG A 357 -16.93 -12.12 6.40
CA ARG A 357 -16.62 -10.71 6.18
C ARG A 357 -15.66 -10.54 5.00
N VAL A 358 -15.96 -9.59 4.12
CA VAL A 358 -15.06 -9.15 3.07
C VAL A 358 -14.53 -7.77 3.41
N VAL A 359 -13.22 -7.63 3.30
CA VAL A 359 -12.49 -6.44 3.70
C VAL A 359 -11.69 -5.92 2.52
N ALA A 360 -11.81 -4.63 2.25
CA ALA A 360 -11.04 -3.94 1.22
C ALA A 360 -10.08 -2.93 1.88
N THR A 361 -8.84 -2.92 1.43
CA THR A 361 -7.82 -1.98 1.89
C THR A 361 -7.34 -1.11 0.72
N SER A 362 -6.29 -0.36 0.89
CA SER A 362 -5.70 0.56 -0.09
C SER A 362 -6.42 1.89 -0.31
N LYS A 363 -5.67 2.80 -0.94
CA LYS A 363 -6.21 4.11 -1.35
C LYS A 363 -7.21 3.96 -2.50
N THR A 364 -7.05 2.95 -3.37
CA THR A 364 -7.97 2.69 -4.47
C THR A 364 -9.38 2.41 -3.95
N PHE A 365 -9.54 1.42 -3.06
CA PHE A 365 -10.84 1.09 -2.47
C PHE A 365 -11.40 2.24 -1.64
N ARG A 366 -10.57 2.97 -0.89
CA ARG A 366 -11.00 4.17 -0.14
C ARG A 366 -11.55 5.26 -1.04
N SER A 367 -10.90 5.52 -2.17
CA SER A 367 -11.40 6.51 -3.14
C SER A 367 -12.71 6.06 -3.77
N LEU A 368 -12.83 4.80 -4.18
CA LEU A 368 -14.06 4.25 -4.75
C LEU A 368 -15.22 4.32 -3.75
N ALA A 369 -15.00 3.91 -2.50
CA ALA A 369 -16.00 4.02 -1.46
C ALA A 369 -16.42 5.48 -1.20
N ARG A 370 -15.45 6.44 -1.24
CA ARG A 370 -15.77 7.85 -1.05
C ARG A 370 -16.57 8.44 -2.20
N ILE A 371 -16.30 8.01 -3.44
CA ILE A 371 -17.13 8.39 -4.62
C ILE A 371 -18.54 7.79 -4.51
N ALA A 372 -18.68 6.61 -3.88
CA ALA A 372 -19.93 5.94 -3.54
C ALA A 372 -20.54 6.43 -2.22
N ASP A 373 -20.25 7.67 -1.82
CA ASP A 373 -20.79 8.39 -0.66
C ASP A 373 -20.48 7.78 0.73
N ALA A 374 -19.49 6.89 0.84
CA ALA A 374 -19.01 6.48 2.15
C ALA A 374 -18.46 7.68 2.94
N GLU A 375 -18.57 7.61 4.27
CA GLU A 375 -18.13 8.67 5.19
C GLU A 375 -16.63 9.04 4.96
N PRO A 376 -16.28 10.35 5.01
CA PRO A 376 -14.90 10.80 4.85
C PRO A 376 -13.99 10.28 5.97
N TYR A 377 -12.69 10.17 5.69
CA TYR A 377 -11.71 9.68 6.67
C TYR A 377 -11.55 10.59 7.89
N SER A 378 -11.86 11.89 7.75
CA SER A 378 -11.89 12.87 8.83
C SER A 378 -12.86 12.51 9.99
N ARG A 379 -13.84 11.62 9.74
CA ARG A 379 -14.72 11.08 10.80
C ARG A 379 -14.02 10.08 11.74
N GLY A 380 -12.76 9.77 11.48
CA GLY A 380 -11.94 8.88 12.29
C GLY A 380 -11.91 7.43 11.79
N PRO A 381 -10.91 6.63 12.26
CA PRO A 381 -10.66 5.29 11.75
C PRO A 381 -11.74 4.27 12.12
N TYR A 382 -12.49 4.49 13.18
CA TYR A 382 -13.53 3.57 13.67
C TYR A 382 -14.89 3.76 12.99
N THR A 383 -15.04 4.78 12.15
CA THR A 383 -16.25 4.96 11.35
C THR A 383 -16.36 3.86 10.31
N ARG A 384 -17.45 3.08 10.36
CA ARG A 384 -17.67 2.00 9.39
C ARG A 384 -17.89 2.59 8.00
N ARG A 385 -17.15 2.12 7.02
CA ARG A 385 -17.25 2.47 5.61
C ARG A 385 -17.41 1.20 4.80
N VAL A 386 -18.33 1.23 3.85
CA VAL A 386 -18.67 0.08 3.02
C VAL A 386 -18.67 0.50 1.56
N LEU A 387 -18.21 -0.38 0.70
CA LEU A 387 -18.37 -0.29 -0.74
C LEU A 387 -19.28 -1.43 -1.19
N ARG A 388 -20.47 -1.11 -1.65
CA ARG A 388 -21.40 -2.08 -2.19
C ARG A 388 -21.13 -2.33 -3.66
N ARG A 389 -21.37 -3.55 -4.11
CA ARG A 389 -21.16 -3.93 -5.50
C ARG A 389 -21.99 -3.10 -6.48
N ASP A 390 -23.25 -2.83 -6.15
CA ASP A 390 -24.14 -2.06 -7.02
C ASP A 390 -23.69 -0.58 -7.08
N ASP A 391 -23.36 0.04 -5.93
CA ASP A 391 -22.81 1.40 -5.87
C ASP A 391 -21.50 1.50 -6.67
N LEU A 392 -20.63 0.46 -6.58
CA LEU A 392 -19.40 0.40 -7.37
C LEU A 392 -19.67 0.29 -8.87
N ALA A 393 -20.70 -0.43 -9.29
CA ALA A 393 -21.10 -0.51 -10.70
C ALA A 393 -21.48 0.87 -11.23
N ASP A 394 -22.23 1.66 -10.46
CA ASP A 394 -22.59 3.04 -10.81
C ASP A 394 -21.36 3.96 -10.85
N VAL A 395 -20.46 3.83 -9.88
CA VAL A 395 -19.18 4.56 -9.88
C VAL A 395 -18.39 4.23 -11.14
N VAL A 396 -18.23 2.95 -11.51
CA VAL A 396 -17.53 2.54 -12.74
C VAL A 396 -18.18 3.13 -13.97
N ALA A 397 -19.52 3.06 -14.08
CA ALA A 397 -20.27 3.61 -15.21
C ALA A 397 -20.08 5.14 -15.35
N LYS A 398 -19.94 5.85 -14.22
CA LYS A 398 -19.68 7.28 -14.16
C LYS A 398 -18.25 7.62 -14.57
N ILE A 399 -17.24 7.06 -13.88
CA ILE A 399 -15.84 7.47 -14.04
C ILE A 399 -15.22 7.05 -15.38
N THR A 400 -15.74 6.01 -16.03
CA THR A 400 -15.31 5.58 -17.37
C THR A 400 -15.72 6.54 -18.49
N ARG A 401 -16.59 7.51 -18.22
CA ARG A 401 -17.01 8.56 -19.16
C ARG A 401 -16.37 9.91 -18.87
N MET A 402 -15.63 10.03 -17.77
CA MET A 402 -15.00 11.26 -17.31
C MET A 402 -13.55 11.31 -17.79
N THR A 403 -13.05 12.52 -18.04
CA THR A 403 -11.60 12.77 -18.24
C THR A 403 -10.81 12.63 -16.94
N VAL A 404 -9.49 12.61 -17.01
CA VAL A 404 -8.61 12.58 -15.82
C VAL A 404 -8.86 13.79 -14.93
N GLU A 405 -9.04 14.98 -15.54
CA GLU A 405 -9.31 16.25 -14.82
C GLU A 405 -10.64 16.17 -14.07
N GLU A 406 -11.70 15.69 -14.72
CA GLU A 406 -13.00 15.52 -14.10
C GLU A 406 -12.95 14.49 -12.94
N ARG A 407 -12.20 13.40 -13.12
CA ARG A 407 -11.98 12.41 -12.06
C ARG A 407 -11.19 12.97 -10.88
N ALA A 408 -10.21 13.86 -11.14
CA ALA A 408 -9.44 14.52 -10.10
C ALA A 408 -10.29 15.44 -9.20
N ALA A 409 -11.41 15.96 -9.74
CA ALA A 409 -12.35 16.77 -8.98
C ALA A 409 -13.31 15.98 -8.08
N LEU A 410 -13.32 14.63 -8.18
CA LEU A 410 -14.18 13.79 -7.33
C LEU A 410 -13.67 13.74 -5.89
N ALA A 411 -14.61 13.72 -4.94
CA ALA A 411 -14.29 13.59 -3.53
C ALA A 411 -13.48 12.31 -3.25
N GLY A 412 -12.40 12.44 -2.47
CA GLY A 412 -11.54 11.30 -2.12
C GLY A 412 -10.54 10.89 -3.22
N VAL A 413 -10.45 11.61 -4.33
CA VAL A 413 -9.52 11.37 -5.42
C VAL A 413 -8.42 12.42 -5.41
N SER A 414 -7.16 11.99 -5.28
CA SER A 414 -6.02 12.90 -5.49
C SER A 414 -5.69 13.02 -6.97
N ALA A 415 -5.25 14.20 -7.41
CA ALA A 415 -4.87 14.45 -8.81
C ALA A 415 -3.85 13.40 -9.32
N SER A 416 -2.89 13.00 -8.47
CA SER A 416 -1.88 12.00 -8.81
C SER A 416 -2.43 10.58 -9.04
N ARG A 417 -3.69 10.31 -8.67
CA ARG A 417 -4.32 8.98 -8.80
C ARG A 417 -5.52 8.98 -9.75
N ALA A 418 -5.95 10.14 -10.23
CA ALA A 418 -7.12 10.26 -11.12
C ALA A 418 -6.95 9.43 -12.42
N GLY A 419 -5.74 9.40 -12.97
CA GLY A 419 -5.44 8.63 -14.19
C GLY A 419 -5.63 7.12 -14.00
N GLN A 420 -5.24 6.58 -12.85
CA GLN A 420 -5.30 5.13 -12.58
C GLN A 420 -6.64 4.66 -11.96
N LEU A 421 -7.56 5.58 -11.68
CA LEU A 421 -8.81 5.27 -10.98
C LEU A 421 -9.69 4.29 -11.74
N VAL A 422 -9.78 4.41 -13.07
CA VAL A 422 -10.62 3.55 -13.93
C VAL A 422 -10.12 2.10 -13.88
N ALA A 423 -8.82 1.87 -14.06
CA ALA A 423 -8.26 0.53 -14.00
C ALA A 423 -8.50 -0.10 -12.62
N GLY A 424 -8.22 0.64 -11.54
CA GLY A 424 -8.48 0.18 -10.18
C GLY A 424 -9.95 -0.15 -9.91
N ALA A 425 -10.88 0.65 -10.44
CA ALA A 425 -12.32 0.43 -10.31
C ALA A 425 -12.78 -0.83 -11.06
N ILE A 426 -12.22 -1.10 -12.24
CA ILE A 426 -12.51 -2.34 -12.98
C ILE A 426 -12.02 -3.54 -12.19
N VAL A 427 -10.79 -3.52 -11.64
CA VAL A 427 -10.29 -4.62 -10.81
C VAL A 427 -11.18 -4.85 -9.60
N ALA A 428 -11.57 -3.78 -8.90
CA ALA A 428 -12.47 -3.86 -7.76
C ALA A 428 -13.82 -4.48 -8.13
N ALA A 429 -14.44 -4.01 -9.23
CA ALA A 429 -15.75 -4.50 -9.68
C ALA A 429 -15.71 -5.98 -10.07
N GLU A 430 -14.69 -6.40 -10.87
CA GLU A 430 -14.56 -7.79 -11.27
C GLU A 430 -14.19 -8.71 -10.09
N ALA A 431 -13.42 -8.21 -9.10
CA ALA A 431 -13.15 -8.97 -7.89
C ALA A 431 -14.42 -9.18 -7.06
N LEU A 432 -15.20 -8.12 -6.77
CA LEU A 432 -16.45 -8.26 -6.02
C LEU A 432 -17.46 -9.18 -6.73
N ASP A 433 -17.55 -9.08 -8.06
CA ASP A 433 -18.43 -9.95 -8.86
C ASP A 433 -18.01 -11.41 -8.80
N LEU A 434 -16.74 -11.72 -9.08
CA LEU A 434 -16.22 -13.09 -9.14
C LEU A 434 -16.23 -13.79 -7.77
N PHE A 435 -15.98 -13.06 -6.68
CA PHE A 435 -16.10 -13.58 -5.32
C PHE A 435 -17.52 -13.55 -4.78
N SER A 436 -18.51 -13.13 -5.59
CA SER A 436 -19.93 -13.00 -5.20
C SER A 436 -20.15 -12.14 -3.95
N VAL A 437 -19.38 -11.05 -3.85
CA VAL A 437 -19.39 -10.12 -2.72
C VAL A 437 -20.44 -9.04 -2.96
N GLU A 438 -21.40 -8.89 -2.04
CA GLU A 438 -22.39 -7.81 -2.09
C GLU A 438 -21.84 -6.50 -1.53
N GLU A 439 -21.04 -6.59 -0.46
CA GLU A 439 -20.40 -5.43 0.15
C GLU A 439 -19.00 -5.78 0.69
N ALA A 440 -18.06 -4.83 0.58
CA ALA A 440 -16.75 -4.90 1.19
C ALA A 440 -16.58 -3.77 2.21
N GLU A 441 -16.15 -4.12 3.43
CA GLU A 441 -15.87 -3.14 4.47
C GLU A 441 -14.46 -2.56 4.32
N ILE A 442 -14.34 -1.23 4.36
CA ILE A 442 -13.06 -0.55 4.19
C ILE A 442 -12.28 -0.59 5.50
N CYS A 443 -11.17 -1.31 5.48
CA CYS A 443 -10.24 -1.37 6.62
C CYS A 443 -9.29 -0.16 6.61
N PRO A 444 -9.11 0.53 7.74
CA PRO A 444 -8.12 1.61 7.83
C PRO A 444 -6.68 1.10 7.89
N TRP A 445 -6.48 -0.15 8.30
CA TRP A 445 -5.18 -0.81 8.35
C TRP A 445 -4.90 -1.61 7.08
N ALA A 446 -3.61 -1.63 6.69
CA ALA A 446 -3.11 -2.33 5.51
C ALA A 446 -1.68 -2.87 5.77
N LEU A 447 -0.88 -2.98 4.72
CA LEU A 447 0.48 -3.55 4.74
C LEU A 447 1.38 -2.97 5.84
N ARG A 448 1.43 -1.64 6.00
CA ARG A 448 2.30 -0.98 6.99
C ARG A 448 2.00 -1.37 8.42
N GLU A 449 0.72 -1.39 8.76
CA GLU A 449 0.27 -1.83 10.07
C GLU A 449 0.58 -3.32 10.26
N GLY A 450 0.44 -4.15 9.22
CA GLY A 450 0.84 -5.55 9.23
C GLY A 450 2.33 -5.76 9.52
N VAL A 451 3.20 -4.93 8.91
CA VAL A 451 4.64 -4.94 9.17
C VAL A 451 4.94 -4.58 10.63
N ILE A 452 4.31 -3.53 11.16
CA ILE A 452 4.47 -3.12 12.56
C ILE A 452 4.03 -4.23 13.51
N LEU A 453 2.86 -4.80 13.28
CA LEU A 453 2.30 -5.88 14.11
C LEU A 453 3.20 -7.12 14.10
N ARG A 454 3.70 -7.53 12.95
CA ARG A 454 4.64 -8.64 12.81
C ARG A 454 5.95 -8.35 13.56
N ARG A 455 6.43 -7.11 13.50
CA ARG A 455 7.63 -6.72 14.24
C ARG A 455 7.42 -6.76 15.74
N LEU A 456 6.28 -6.26 16.23
CA LEU A 456 5.91 -6.34 17.64
C LEU A 456 5.83 -7.78 18.14
N ASP A 457 5.27 -8.70 17.35
CA ASP A 457 5.23 -10.12 17.69
C ASP A 457 6.64 -10.70 17.85
N TRP A 458 7.53 -10.37 16.92
CA TRP A 458 8.91 -10.83 16.98
C TRP A 458 9.67 -10.31 18.21
N LEU A 459 9.51 -9.02 18.55
CA LEU A 459 10.10 -8.42 19.75
C LEU A 459 9.55 -9.04 21.04
N ASN A 460 8.35 -9.62 20.98
CA ASN A 460 7.69 -10.28 22.10
C ASN A 460 8.07 -11.76 22.27
N SER A 461 8.69 -12.34 21.24
CA SER A 461 9.03 -13.78 21.21
C SER A 461 10.49 -14.06 21.62
N GLY A 462 11.30 -13.04 21.82
CA GLY A 462 12.67 -13.07 22.32
C GLY A 462 12.76 -12.55 23.73
#